data_f79482133890a476c6716339b6f931c4
#
_entry.id   f79482133890a476c6716339b6f931c4
#
_cell.length_a   1.000
_cell.length_b   1.000
_cell.length_c   1.000
_cell.angle_alpha   90.00
_cell.angle_beta   90.00
_cell.angle_gamma   90.00
#
_symmetry.space_group_name_H-M   'P 1'
#
loop_
_entity.id
_entity.type
_entity.pdbx_description
1 polymer ?
#
loop_
_entity_poly.entity_id
_entity_poly.type
_entity_poly.pdbx_seq_one_letter_code
_entity_poly.pdbx_strand_id
1 'polypeptide(L)'
;MDDAPLQHSLGALLWDVDGTLAETELDGHRPAFNRAFAEEGLPWHWDPPTYIQLLAISGGRERLRIFLSDQGPEPPDPALLDALVRRKQQHYTALMADGAIQLRPGVQRLITAAAAAGLTQAVVTTCGRRSAQALIERLLPEAAAAFAFLVCGDDVTALKPAPDAYLLALRQLAMPAAAVVAIEDSSNGTRAATAAGLRTLVTLSEATCREPLTVFKGAAAIVSQLG
;
A
#
# COMPACT_ATOMS: atom_id res chain seq x y z
N MET A 1 -21.69 -38.65 -5.21
CA MET A 1 -20.50 -38.08 -5.90
C MET A 1 -20.03 -36.98 -4.96
N ASP A 2 -18.96 -37.27 -4.22
CA ASP A 2 -18.38 -36.35 -3.25
C ASP A 2 -17.65 -35.26 -4.03
N ASP A 3 -18.26 -34.06 -4.10
CA ASP A 3 -17.55 -32.82 -4.45
C ASP A 3 -16.68 -32.44 -3.24
N ALA A 4 -15.55 -33.11 -3.08
CA ALA A 4 -14.50 -32.60 -2.22
C ALA A 4 -14.07 -31.23 -2.82
N PRO A 5 -14.07 -30.13 -2.03
CA PRO A 5 -13.62 -28.85 -2.54
C PRO A 5 -12.19 -29.02 -3.05
N LEU A 6 -11.95 -28.68 -4.33
CA LEU A 6 -10.61 -28.60 -4.90
C LEU A 6 -9.80 -27.70 -3.97
N GLN A 7 -8.95 -28.30 -3.14
CA GLN A 7 -7.96 -27.56 -2.35
C GLN A 7 -6.95 -27.02 -3.35
N HIS A 8 -7.21 -25.79 -3.84
CA HIS A 8 -6.21 -25.10 -4.64
C HIS A 8 -4.98 -24.88 -3.76
N SER A 9 -3.86 -25.49 -4.17
CA SER A 9 -2.57 -25.17 -3.56
C SER A 9 -2.29 -23.68 -3.75
N LEU A 10 -1.64 -23.05 -2.78
CA LEU A 10 -1.19 -21.68 -2.90
C LEU A 10 -0.28 -21.56 -4.12
N GLY A 11 -0.62 -20.66 -5.03
CA GLY A 11 0.13 -20.41 -6.27
C GLY A 11 0.79 -19.04 -6.34
N ALA A 12 0.21 -18.03 -5.65
CA ALA A 12 0.77 -16.68 -5.70
C ALA A 12 0.53 -15.87 -4.42
N LEU A 13 1.42 -14.87 -4.22
CA LEU A 13 1.29 -13.80 -3.22
C LEU A 13 1.16 -12.45 -3.92
N LEU A 14 0.19 -11.64 -3.47
CA LEU A 14 0.02 -10.24 -3.88
C LEU A 14 0.35 -9.34 -2.70
N TRP A 15 1.40 -8.54 -2.85
CA TRP A 15 1.93 -7.68 -1.80
C TRP A 15 1.44 -6.24 -1.96
N ASP A 16 0.84 -5.68 -0.93
CA ASP A 16 0.78 -4.24 -0.80
C ASP A 16 2.16 -3.66 -0.46
N VAL A 17 2.32 -2.34 -0.52
CA VAL A 17 3.62 -1.66 -0.32
C VAL A 17 3.66 -0.89 0.98
N ASP A 18 2.81 0.13 1.11
CA ASP A 18 2.88 1.11 2.19
C ASP A 18 2.31 0.54 3.48
N GLY A 19 3.15 0.38 4.51
CA GLY A 19 2.77 -0.32 5.74
C GLY A 19 2.82 -1.85 5.65
N THR A 20 3.03 -2.42 4.45
CA THR A 20 3.15 -3.86 4.23
C THR A 20 4.58 -4.30 3.95
N LEU A 21 5.20 -3.82 2.86
CA LEU A 21 6.62 -4.07 2.58
C LEU A 21 7.52 -3.21 3.46
N ALA A 22 7.17 -1.95 3.65
CA ALA A 22 7.99 -0.97 4.38
C ALA A 22 7.12 -0.01 5.21
N GLU A 23 7.70 0.54 6.29
CA GLU A 23 7.06 1.57 7.11
C GLU A 23 7.21 2.93 6.41
N THR A 24 6.33 3.19 5.44
CA THR A 24 6.39 4.37 4.58
C THR A 24 5.48 5.50 5.05
N GLU A 25 4.41 5.20 5.79
CA GLU A 25 3.37 6.19 6.07
C GLU A 25 3.85 7.23 7.09
N LEU A 26 4.35 6.82 8.25
CA LEU A 26 4.76 7.75 9.30
C LEU A 26 6.16 8.32 9.07
N ASP A 27 7.08 7.55 8.50
CA ASP A 27 8.49 7.93 8.32
C ASP A 27 8.80 8.50 6.94
N GLY A 28 7.98 8.23 5.95
CA GLY A 28 8.14 8.68 4.57
C GLY A 28 7.08 9.68 4.12
N HIS A 29 5.85 9.22 3.97
CA HIS A 29 4.79 10.01 3.36
C HIS A 29 4.38 11.22 4.22
N ARG A 30 4.11 11.03 5.50
CA ARG A 30 3.75 12.12 6.41
C ARG A 30 4.82 13.23 6.48
N PRO A 31 6.10 12.94 6.74
CA PRO A 31 7.14 13.97 6.72
C PRO A 31 7.27 14.68 5.37
N ALA A 32 7.09 13.96 4.27
CA ALA A 32 7.14 14.54 2.93
C ALA A 32 5.99 15.55 2.68
N PHE A 33 4.78 15.27 3.16
CA PHE A 33 3.67 16.23 3.13
C PHE A 33 3.99 17.46 3.97
N ASN A 34 4.48 17.30 5.20
CA ASN A 34 4.80 18.41 6.09
C ASN A 34 5.91 19.31 5.51
N ARG A 35 6.92 18.73 4.85
CA ARG A 35 7.95 19.49 4.14
C ARG A 35 7.36 20.25 2.97
N ALA A 36 6.44 19.66 2.21
CA ALA A 36 5.77 20.31 1.10
C ALA A 36 4.91 21.50 1.57
N PHE A 37 4.19 21.37 2.69
CA PHE A 37 3.43 22.48 3.28
C PHE A 37 4.35 23.63 3.70
N ALA A 38 5.44 23.32 4.41
CA ALA A 38 6.39 24.32 4.86
C ALA A 38 7.05 25.08 3.68
N GLU A 39 7.38 24.35 2.61
CA GLU A 39 8.02 24.94 1.41
C GLU A 39 7.06 25.86 0.63
N GLU A 40 5.75 25.60 0.67
CA GLU A 40 4.71 26.47 0.11
C GLU A 40 4.26 27.57 1.08
N GLY A 41 4.90 27.70 2.26
CA GLY A 41 4.56 28.70 3.27
C GLY A 41 3.19 28.50 3.92
N LEU A 42 2.69 27.26 3.93
CA LEU A 42 1.38 26.93 4.47
C LEU A 42 1.48 26.60 5.97
N PRO A 43 0.47 26.96 6.78
CA PRO A 43 0.50 26.80 8.23
C PRO A 43 0.23 25.35 8.69
N TRP A 44 0.05 24.41 7.78
CA TRP A 44 -0.39 23.06 8.09
C TRP A 44 0.77 22.15 8.49
N HIS A 45 0.50 21.32 9.48
CA HIS A 45 1.39 20.27 9.92
C HIS A 45 0.57 19.05 10.34
N TRP A 46 0.72 17.93 9.67
CA TRP A 46 0.09 16.68 10.04
C TRP A 46 0.95 15.95 11.08
N ASP A 47 0.47 15.92 12.31
CA ASP A 47 1.02 15.02 13.35
C ASP A 47 0.63 13.56 13.07
N PRO A 48 1.23 12.56 13.73
CA PRO A 48 0.89 11.17 13.49
C PRO A 48 -0.61 10.85 13.67
N PRO A 49 -1.32 11.28 14.74
CA PRO A 49 -2.75 11.01 14.88
C PRO A 49 -3.61 11.59 13.74
N THR A 50 -3.36 12.83 13.35
CA THR A 50 -4.06 13.49 12.23
C THR A 50 -3.80 12.73 10.92
N TYR A 51 -2.55 12.37 10.66
CA TYR A 51 -2.20 11.66 9.45
C TYR A 51 -2.83 10.27 9.36
N ILE A 52 -2.85 9.51 10.47
CA ILE A 52 -3.51 8.21 10.55
C ILE A 52 -5.01 8.32 10.21
N GLN A 53 -5.71 9.34 10.71
CA GLN A 53 -7.12 9.57 10.35
C GLN A 53 -7.29 9.83 8.83
N LEU A 54 -6.36 10.59 8.23
CA LEU A 54 -6.38 10.90 6.81
C LEU A 54 -6.07 9.69 5.92
N LEU A 55 -5.47 8.60 6.46
CA LEU A 55 -5.25 7.35 5.72
C LEU A 55 -6.54 6.63 5.31
N ALA A 56 -7.68 6.99 5.91
CA ALA A 56 -8.99 6.53 5.43
C ALA A 56 -9.25 6.93 3.96
N ILE A 57 -8.58 8.00 3.48
CA ILE A 57 -8.63 8.47 2.10
C ILE A 57 -7.46 7.87 1.32
N SER A 58 -7.75 6.95 0.40
CA SER A 58 -6.74 6.33 -0.45
C SER A 58 -6.19 7.29 -1.51
N GLY A 59 -4.86 7.25 -1.69
CA GLY A 59 -4.16 8.10 -2.65
C GLY A 59 -3.80 9.49 -2.11
N GLY A 60 -2.51 9.84 -2.19
CA GLY A 60 -1.98 11.08 -1.60
C GLY A 60 -2.56 12.34 -2.20
N ARG A 61 -2.86 12.34 -3.52
CA ARG A 61 -3.48 13.49 -4.20
C ARG A 61 -4.91 13.72 -3.71
N GLU A 62 -5.71 12.65 -3.60
CA GLU A 62 -7.09 12.74 -3.15
C GLU A 62 -7.16 13.11 -1.66
N ARG A 63 -6.29 12.59 -0.85
CA ARG A 63 -6.12 12.97 0.56
C ARG A 63 -5.85 14.48 0.71
N LEU A 64 -4.92 15.03 -0.08
CA LEU A 64 -4.67 16.48 -0.14
C LEU A 64 -5.90 17.25 -0.60
N ARG A 65 -6.54 16.82 -1.67
CA ARG A 65 -7.71 17.52 -2.22
C ARG A 65 -8.83 17.63 -1.18
N ILE A 66 -9.16 16.53 -0.49
CA ILE A 66 -10.19 16.54 0.56
C ILE A 66 -9.74 17.41 1.72
N PHE A 67 -8.51 17.24 2.21
CA PHE A 67 -7.98 18.08 3.29
C PHE A 67 -8.06 19.57 2.97
N LEU A 68 -7.69 19.98 1.74
CA LEU A 68 -7.75 21.37 1.30
C LEU A 68 -9.19 21.88 1.21
N SER A 69 -10.13 21.03 0.76
CA SER A 69 -11.56 21.37 0.71
C SER A 69 -12.16 21.67 2.09
N ASP A 70 -11.60 21.07 3.14
CA ASP A 70 -12.05 21.28 4.52
C ASP A 70 -11.46 22.56 5.16
N GLN A 71 -10.51 23.24 4.48
CA GLN A 71 -9.89 24.46 5.01
C GLN A 71 -10.68 25.76 4.68
N GLY A 72 -11.67 25.68 3.81
CA GLY A 72 -12.47 26.87 3.45
C GLY A 72 -13.61 26.54 2.49
N PRO A 73 -14.49 27.52 2.22
CA PRO A 73 -15.67 27.31 1.36
C PRO A 73 -15.33 27.20 -0.13
N GLU A 74 -14.17 27.66 -0.54
CA GLU A 74 -13.73 27.63 -1.94
C GLU A 74 -13.10 26.27 -2.29
N PRO A 75 -13.30 25.76 -3.52
CA PRO A 75 -12.63 24.56 -3.96
C PRO A 75 -11.10 24.76 -3.97
N PRO A 76 -10.33 23.71 -3.69
CA PRO A 76 -8.87 23.82 -3.70
C PRO A 76 -8.34 24.32 -5.05
N ASP A 77 -7.40 25.27 -5.01
CA ASP A 77 -6.69 25.70 -6.22
C ASP A 77 -5.95 24.52 -6.87
N PRO A 78 -6.28 24.14 -8.11
CA PRO A 78 -5.63 23.05 -8.80
C PRO A 78 -4.12 23.22 -8.92
N ALA A 79 -3.64 24.47 -9.08
CA ALA A 79 -2.21 24.76 -9.21
C ALA A 79 -1.47 24.51 -7.89
N LEU A 80 -2.05 24.90 -6.76
CA LEU A 80 -1.53 24.59 -5.42
C LEU A 80 -1.53 23.10 -5.16
N LEU A 81 -2.62 22.39 -5.47
CA LEU A 81 -2.70 20.94 -5.31
C LEU A 81 -1.59 20.24 -6.10
N ASP A 82 -1.39 20.63 -7.36
CA ASP A 82 -0.33 20.07 -8.21
C ASP A 82 1.07 20.39 -7.69
N ALA A 83 1.30 21.58 -7.17
CA ALA A 83 2.57 21.96 -6.56
C ALA A 83 2.87 21.10 -5.33
N LEU A 84 1.90 20.96 -4.42
CA LEU A 84 2.03 20.14 -3.21
C LEU A 84 2.31 18.66 -3.54
N VAL A 85 1.61 18.10 -4.52
CA VAL A 85 1.85 16.70 -4.96
C VAL A 85 3.28 16.53 -5.49
N ARG A 86 3.76 17.45 -6.33
CA ARG A 86 5.13 17.40 -6.87
C ARG A 86 6.18 17.53 -5.76
N ARG A 87 6.05 18.52 -4.86
CA ARG A 87 7.00 18.74 -3.76
C ARG A 87 7.01 17.56 -2.80
N LYS A 88 5.84 17.08 -2.40
CA LYS A 88 5.72 15.88 -1.58
C LYS A 88 6.47 14.70 -2.20
N GLN A 89 6.33 14.49 -3.51
CA GLN A 89 7.02 13.41 -4.20
C GLN A 89 8.54 13.58 -4.17
N GLN A 90 9.04 14.80 -4.35
CA GLN A 90 10.48 15.11 -4.26
C GLN A 90 11.02 14.83 -2.85
N HIS A 91 10.31 15.29 -1.81
CA HIS A 91 10.70 15.04 -0.42
C HIS A 91 10.63 13.56 -0.04
N TYR A 92 9.63 12.82 -0.52
CA TYR A 92 9.53 11.38 -0.30
C TYR A 92 10.71 10.64 -0.92
N THR A 93 11.08 11.00 -2.15
CA THR A 93 12.25 10.42 -2.83
C THR A 93 13.54 10.70 -2.06
N ALA A 94 13.72 11.92 -1.54
CA ALA A 94 14.88 12.28 -0.72
C ALA A 94 14.92 11.46 0.59
N LEU A 95 13.81 11.39 1.32
CA LEU A 95 13.71 10.58 2.56
C LEU A 95 14.04 9.10 2.32
N MET A 96 13.58 8.56 1.20
CA MET A 96 13.91 7.19 0.81
C MET A 96 15.42 7.02 0.53
N ALA A 97 16.04 7.97 -0.17
CA ALA A 97 17.47 7.96 -0.45
C ALA A 97 18.32 8.09 0.81
N ASP A 98 17.87 8.88 1.78
CA ASP A 98 18.53 9.07 3.09
C ASP A 98 18.38 7.86 4.04
N GLY A 99 17.63 6.82 3.64
CA GLY A 99 17.43 5.61 4.44
C GLY A 99 16.45 5.77 5.60
N ALA A 100 15.60 6.79 5.58
CA ALA A 100 14.57 6.98 6.60
C ALA A 100 13.49 5.89 6.55
N ILE A 101 13.30 5.26 5.39
CA ILE A 101 12.30 4.20 5.18
C ILE A 101 12.97 2.84 5.28
N GLN A 102 12.43 1.96 6.11
CA GLN A 102 12.95 0.62 6.36
C GLN A 102 11.95 -0.46 5.94
N LEU A 103 12.49 -1.63 5.51
CA LEU A 103 11.67 -2.83 5.34
C LEU A 103 11.07 -3.26 6.67
N ARG A 104 9.85 -3.77 6.60
CA ARG A 104 9.22 -4.37 7.78
C ARG A 104 9.83 -5.73 8.12
N PRO A 105 9.86 -6.10 9.42
CA PRO A 105 10.41 -7.36 9.87
C PRO A 105 9.78 -8.56 9.15
N GLY A 106 10.62 -9.49 8.70
CA GLY A 106 10.20 -10.73 8.05
C GLY A 106 9.86 -10.63 6.55
N VAL A 107 9.72 -9.42 5.99
CA VAL A 107 9.35 -9.23 4.57
C VAL A 107 10.35 -9.90 3.64
N GLN A 108 11.63 -9.57 3.74
CA GLN A 108 12.65 -10.15 2.86
C GLN A 108 12.71 -11.67 2.99
N ARG A 109 12.64 -12.20 4.23
CA ARG A 109 12.61 -13.63 4.49
C ARG A 109 11.43 -14.31 3.82
N LEU A 110 10.22 -13.73 3.92
CA LEU A 110 9.02 -14.31 3.34
C LEU A 110 9.04 -14.27 1.80
N ILE A 111 9.51 -13.16 1.21
CA ILE A 111 9.69 -13.05 -0.25
C ILE A 111 10.64 -14.14 -0.77
N THR A 112 11.79 -14.31 -0.10
CA THR A 112 12.78 -15.33 -0.47
C THR A 112 12.22 -16.74 -0.31
N ALA A 113 11.53 -17.03 0.79
CA ALA A 113 10.91 -18.33 1.02
C ALA A 113 9.80 -18.66 0.01
N ALA A 114 8.97 -17.68 -0.34
CA ALA A 114 7.93 -17.82 -1.34
C ALA A 114 8.53 -18.10 -2.75
N ALA A 115 9.58 -17.38 -3.12
CA ALA A 115 10.29 -17.63 -4.37
C ALA A 115 10.91 -19.03 -4.42
N ALA A 116 11.55 -19.47 -3.33
CA ALA A 116 12.13 -20.82 -3.22
C ALA A 116 11.05 -21.93 -3.28
N ALA A 117 9.83 -21.64 -2.83
CA ALA A 117 8.67 -22.52 -2.93
C ALA A 117 7.99 -22.49 -4.32
N GLY A 118 8.49 -21.70 -5.26
CA GLY A 118 7.93 -21.57 -6.61
C GLY A 118 6.64 -20.76 -6.69
N LEU A 119 6.33 -19.94 -5.65
CA LEU A 119 5.15 -19.08 -5.68
C LEU A 119 5.41 -17.85 -6.56
N THR A 120 4.45 -17.53 -7.42
CA THR A 120 4.47 -16.27 -8.16
C THR A 120 4.20 -15.11 -7.19
N GLN A 121 4.97 -14.04 -7.28
CA GLN A 121 4.78 -12.86 -6.45
C GLN A 121 4.55 -11.63 -7.31
N ALA A 122 3.65 -10.76 -6.90
CA ALA A 122 3.42 -9.48 -7.55
C ALA A 122 3.05 -8.41 -6.52
N VAL A 123 3.19 -7.16 -6.91
CA VAL A 123 2.84 -6.01 -6.07
C VAL A 123 1.50 -5.43 -6.49
N VAL A 124 0.66 -5.04 -5.50
CA VAL A 124 -0.63 -4.37 -5.72
C VAL A 124 -0.75 -3.20 -4.76
N THR A 125 -0.53 -1.99 -5.25
CA THR A 125 -0.46 -0.77 -4.41
C THR A 125 -1.29 0.38 -4.96
N THR A 126 -1.67 1.33 -4.09
CA THR A 126 -2.25 2.62 -4.50
C THR A 126 -1.19 3.67 -4.85
N CYS A 127 0.08 3.39 -4.60
CA CYS A 127 1.18 4.25 -5.02
C CYS A 127 1.31 4.32 -6.54
N GLY A 128 1.83 5.46 -7.04
CA GLY A 128 2.23 5.57 -8.44
C GLY A 128 3.42 4.65 -8.75
N ARG A 129 3.46 4.13 -9.96
CA ARG A 129 4.44 3.13 -10.42
C ARG A 129 5.88 3.53 -10.14
N ARG A 130 6.24 4.78 -10.45
CA ARG A 130 7.60 5.27 -10.23
C ARG A 130 8.05 5.18 -8.77
N SER A 131 7.14 5.51 -7.84
CA SER A 131 7.44 5.45 -6.40
C SER A 131 7.60 4.02 -5.91
N ALA A 132 6.68 3.14 -6.32
CA ALA A 132 6.72 1.73 -5.95
C ALA A 132 8.00 1.04 -6.46
N GLN A 133 8.36 1.26 -7.72
CA GLN A 133 9.59 0.73 -8.30
C GLN A 133 10.83 1.21 -7.57
N ALA A 134 10.96 2.53 -7.35
CA ALA A 134 12.12 3.09 -6.66
C ALA A 134 12.26 2.55 -5.23
N LEU A 135 11.15 2.35 -4.51
CA LEU A 135 11.17 1.76 -3.18
C LEU A 135 11.64 0.31 -3.21
N ILE A 136 11.10 -0.51 -4.11
CA ILE A 136 11.46 -1.93 -4.24
C ILE A 136 12.94 -2.07 -4.63
N GLU A 137 13.41 -1.31 -5.62
CA GLU A 137 14.81 -1.33 -6.05
C GLU A 137 15.77 -0.90 -4.93
N ARG A 138 15.36 0.06 -4.10
CA ARG A 138 16.18 0.57 -2.99
C ARG A 138 16.23 -0.38 -1.80
N LEU A 139 15.09 -0.94 -1.40
CA LEU A 139 14.98 -1.74 -0.17
C LEU A 139 15.15 -3.24 -0.39
N LEU A 140 14.89 -3.72 -1.60
CA LEU A 140 14.92 -5.14 -1.98
C LEU A 140 15.76 -5.38 -3.24
N PRO A 141 17.01 -4.87 -3.34
CA PRO A 141 17.79 -4.94 -4.57
C PRO A 141 17.99 -6.37 -5.07
N GLU A 142 18.16 -7.33 -4.15
CA GLU A 142 18.34 -8.75 -4.48
C GLU A 142 17.03 -9.49 -4.74
N ALA A 143 15.90 -8.97 -4.22
CA ALA A 143 14.59 -9.60 -4.31
C ALA A 143 13.64 -8.89 -5.29
N ALA A 144 14.04 -7.77 -5.87
CA ALA A 144 13.19 -7.04 -6.83
C ALA A 144 12.76 -7.93 -8.01
N ALA A 145 13.64 -8.81 -8.48
CA ALA A 145 13.34 -9.78 -9.54
C ALA A 145 12.36 -10.89 -9.14
N ALA A 146 12.02 -11.03 -7.86
CA ALA A 146 11.02 -11.98 -7.39
C ALA A 146 9.58 -11.54 -7.71
N PHE A 147 9.37 -10.26 -8.02
CA PHE A 147 8.07 -9.76 -8.42
C PHE A 147 7.87 -9.84 -9.92
N ALA A 148 6.93 -10.66 -10.37
CA ALA A 148 6.61 -10.87 -11.77
C ALA A 148 6.07 -9.59 -12.45
N PHE A 149 5.30 -8.79 -11.70
CA PHE A 149 4.76 -7.50 -12.16
C PHE A 149 4.31 -6.63 -10.98
N LEU A 150 4.00 -5.37 -11.28
CA LEU A 150 3.38 -4.41 -10.35
C LEU A 150 2.06 -3.94 -10.93
N VAL A 151 1.01 -3.89 -10.09
CA VAL A 151 -0.22 -3.14 -10.32
C VAL A 151 -0.22 -1.96 -9.38
N CYS A 152 -0.20 -0.76 -9.94
CA CYS A 152 -0.05 0.50 -9.23
C CYS A 152 -1.32 1.35 -9.34
N GLY A 153 -1.40 2.43 -8.58
CA GLY A 153 -2.52 3.35 -8.65
C GLY A 153 -2.78 3.91 -10.06
N ASP A 154 -1.72 4.03 -10.86
CA ASP A 154 -1.80 4.54 -12.24
C ASP A 154 -2.45 3.54 -13.24
N ASP A 155 -2.59 2.28 -12.85
CA ASP A 155 -3.09 1.21 -13.72
C ASP A 155 -4.61 0.99 -13.60
N VAL A 156 -5.27 1.67 -12.66
CA VAL A 156 -6.69 1.47 -12.33
C VAL A 156 -7.43 2.79 -12.20
N THR A 157 -8.73 2.75 -12.44
CA THR A 157 -9.58 3.95 -12.30
C THR A 157 -9.98 4.17 -10.84
N ALA A 158 -10.30 3.10 -10.10
CA ALA A 158 -10.68 3.17 -8.71
C ALA A 158 -9.61 2.55 -7.81
N LEU A 159 -9.13 3.35 -6.83
CA LEU A 159 -8.17 2.89 -5.84
C LEU A 159 -8.84 2.05 -4.75
N LYS A 160 -8.03 1.31 -3.95
CA LYS A 160 -8.51 0.64 -2.74
C LYS A 160 -9.36 1.64 -1.92
N PRO A 161 -10.55 1.29 -1.43
CA PRO A 161 -11.07 -0.06 -1.20
C PRO A 161 -11.78 -0.71 -2.40
N ALA A 162 -11.79 -0.10 -3.59
CA ALA A 162 -12.28 -0.79 -4.79
C ALA A 162 -11.38 -1.98 -5.13
N PRO A 163 -11.94 -3.09 -5.64
CA PRO A 163 -11.18 -4.31 -5.91
C PRO A 163 -10.36 -4.27 -7.20
N ASP A 164 -10.41 -3.19 -7.97
CA ASP A 164 -9.91 -3.06 -9.33
C ASP A 164 -8.47 -3.51 -9.50
N ALA A 165 -7.58 -3.06 -8.60
CA ALA A 165 -6.17 -3.41 -8.66
C ALA A 165 -5.94 -4.92 -8.42
N TYR A 166 -6.65 -5.52 -7.45
CA TYR A 166 -6.56 -6.95 -7.20
C TYR A 166 -7.17 -7.78 -8.32
N LEU A 167 -8.31 -7.35 -8.87
CA LEU A 167 -8.90 -8.00 -10.04
C LEU A 167 -8.00 -7.92 -11.28
N LEU A 168 -7.29 -6.80 -11.47
CA LEU A 168 -6.29 -6.68 -12.52
C LEU A 168 -5.13 -7.64 -12.30
N ALA A 169 -4.60 -7.74 -11.07
CA ALA A 169 -3.53 -8.65 -10.72
C ALA A 169 -3.94 -10.13 -10.93
N LEU A 170 -5.17 -10.52 -10.54
CA LEU A 170 -5.69 -11.87 -10.80
C LEU A 170 -5.77 -12.21 -12.30
N ARG A 171 -6.19 -11.23 -13.12
CA ARG A 171 -6.19 -11.42 -14.59
C ARG A 171 -4.78 -11.61 -15.14
N GLN A 172 -3.79 -10.85 -14.66
CA GLN A 172 -2.39 -10.99 -15.09
C GLN A 172 -1.76 -12.31 -14.64
N LEU A 173 -2.11 -12.78 -13.43
CA LEU A 173 -1.69 -14.08 -12.92
C LEU A 173 -2.33 -15.25 -13.70
N ALA A 174 -3.48 -15.05 -14.32
CA ALA A 174 -4.33 -16.10 -14.88
C ALA A 174 -4.63 -17.23 -13.85
N MET A 175 -4.81 -16.85 -12.57
CA MET A 175 -5.06 -17.77 -11.45
C MET A 175 -6.42 -17.49 -10.80
N PRO A 176 -7.10 -18.54 -10.26
CA PRO A 176 -8.29 -18.32 -9.46
C PRO A 176 -7.92 -17.67 -8.13
N ALA A 177 -8.80 -16.81 -7.60
CA ALA A 177 -8.57 -16.11 -6.33
C ALA A 177 -8.27 -17.07 -5.15
N ALA A 178 -8.85 -18.28 -5.17
CA ALA A 178 -8.63 -19.29 -4.15
C ALA A 178 -7.17 -19.80 -4.05
N ALA A 179 -6.38 -19.66 -5.14
CA ALA A 179 -4.95 -20.00 -5.19
C ALA A 179 -4.04 -18.83 -4.83
N VAL A 180 -4.56 -17.66 -4.48
CA VAL A 180 -3.80 -16.43 -4.25
C VAL A 180 -4.08 -15.88 -2.86
N VAL A 181 -3.04 -15.36 -2.21
CA VAL A 181 -3.14 -14.64 -0.93
C VAL A 181 -2.66 -13.21 -1.11
N ALA A 182 -3.46 -12.25 -0.65
CA ALA A 182 -3.05 -10.87 -0.50
C ALA A 182 -2.40 -10.64 0.86
N ILE A 183 -1.34 -9.84 0.90
CA ILE A 183 -0.69 -9.39 2.14
C ILE A 183 -0.88 -7.89 2.22
N GLU A 184 -1.49 -7.45 3.30
CA GLU A 184 -2.00 -6.09 3.51
C GLU A 184 -1.75 -5.62 4.94
N ASP A 185 -1.86 -4.31 5.17
CA ASP A 185 -1.81 -3.72 6.51
C ASP A 185 -3.04 -2.87 6.84
N SER A 186 -3.82 -2.46 5.84
CA SER A 186 -4.86 -1.44 5.94
C SER A 186 -6.28 -1.99 5.81
N SER A 187 -7.26 -1.28 6.39
CA SER A 187 -8.68 -1.61 6.22
C SER A 187 -9.15 -1.42 4.76
N ASN A 188 -8.63 -0.42 4.05
CA ASN A 188 -8.95 -0.19 2.65
C ASN A 188 -8.42 -1.32 1.76
N GLY A 189 -7.19 -1.75 1.99
CA GLY A 189 -6.58 -2.85 1.27
C GLY A 189 -7.25 -4.19 1.58
N THR A 190 -7.55 -4.47 2.85
CA THR A 190 -8.29 -5.67 3.25
C THR A 190 -9.65 -5.76 2.56
N ARG A 191 -10.41 -4.64 2.52
CA ARG A 191 -11.70 -4.59 1.82
C ARG A 191 -11.55 -4.84 0.32
N ALA A 192 -10.55 -4.21 -0.31
CA ALA A 192 -10.30 -4.38 -1.73
C ALA A 192 -9.95 -5.84 -2.09
N ALA A 193 -9.04 -6.47 -1.33
CA ALA A 193 -8.64 -7.85 -1.53
C ALA A 193 -9.81 -8.82 -1.30
N THR A 194 -10.57 -8.63 -0.21
CA THR A 194 -11.75 -9.44 0.09
C THR A 194 -12.84 -9.31 -0.98
N ALA A 195 -13.09 -8.09 -1.47
CA ALA A 195 -14.05 -7.85 -2.56
C ALA A 195 -13.62 -8.48 -3.89
N ALA A 196 -12.30 -8.67 -4.10
CA ALA A 196 -11.76 -9.45 -5.22
C ALA A 196 -11.80 -10.98 -5.00
N GLY A 197 -12.32 -11.45 -3.86
CA GLY A 197 -12.42 -12.87 -3.52
C GLY A 197 -11.13 -13.49 -2.97
N LEU A 198 -10.14 -12.67 -2.60
CA LEU A 198 -8.84 -13.13 -2.09
C LEU A 198 -8.90 -13.45 -0.60
N ARG A 199 -8.14 -14.47 -0.21
CA ARG A 199 -7.73 -14.63 1.20
C ARG A 199 -6.71 -13.54 1.51
N THR A 200 -6.87 -12.86 2.65
CA THR A 200 -6.02 -11.73 3.01
C THR A 200 -5.33 -12.01 4.35
N LEU A 201 -4.01 -11.94 4.36
CA LEU A 201 -3.19 -11.86 5.57
C LEU A 201 -2.94 -10.38 5.86
N VAL A 202 -3.36 -9.92 7.03
CA VAL A 202 -3.06 -8.57 7.50
C VAL A 202 -1.85 -8.57 8.42
N THR A 203 -0.88 -7.70 8.15
CA THR A 203 0.28 -7.45 9.01
C THR A 203 0.23 -6.01 9.51
N LEU A 204 -0.04 -5.82 10.81
CA LEU A 204 -0.29 -4.50 11.39
C LEU A 204 0.97 -3.61 11.29
N SER A 205 0.84 -2.46 10.62
CA SER A 205 1.89 -1.43 10.53
C SER A 205 1.89 -0.50 11.74
N GLU A 206 2.86 0.39 11.85
CA GLU A 206 2.85 1.44 12.87
C GLU A 206 1.60 2.34 12.79
N ALA A 207 1.11 2.57 11.58
CA ALA A 207 -0.10 3.36 11.35
C ALA A 207 -1.38 2.63 11.77
N THR A 208 -1.40 1.29 11.73
CA THR A 208 -2.63 0.48 11.92
C THR A 208 -2.62 -0.37 13.19
N CYS A 209 -1.48 -0.49 13.89
CA CYS A 209 -1.36 -1.36 15.08
C CYS A 209 -2.26 -0.99 16.26
N ARG A 210 -2.82 0.22 16.28
CA ARG A 210 -3.76 0.70 17.32
C ARG A 210 -5.21 0.68 16.87
N GLU A 211 -5.48 0.31 15.62
CA GLU A 211 -6.85 0.20 15.13
C GLU A 211 -7.56 -1.01 15.74
N PRO A 212 -8.88 -0.93 15.98
CA PRO A 212 -9.66 -2.10 16.38
C PRO A 212 -9.57 -3.18 15.31
N LEU A 213 -9.30 -4.44 15.69
CA LEU A 213 -9.18 -5.54 14.72
C LEU A 213 -10.45 -5.75 13.87
N THR A 214 -11.58 -5.23 14.31
CA THR A 214 -12.86 -5.26 13.59
C THR A 214 -12.84 -4.49 12.27
N VAL A 215 -11.91 -3.54 12.08
CA VAL A 215 -11.79 -2.79 10.82
C VAL A 215 -11.23 -3.67 9.69
N PHE A 216 -10.55 -4.77 10.02
CA PHE A 216 -10.01 -5.75 9.09
C PHE A 216 -10.98 -6.93 8.85
N LYS A 217 -12.27 -6.66 8.92
CA LYS A 217 -13.30 -7.70 8.69
C LYS A 217 -13.11 -8.35 7.33
N GLY A 218 -13.06 -9.69 7.33
CA GLY A 218 -12.83 -10.50 6.13
C GLY A 218 -11.39 -10.96 5.96
N ALA A 219 -10.44 -10.46 6.78
CA ALA A 219 -9.09 -11.02 6.82
C ALA A 219 -9.11 -12.50 7.25
N ALA A 220 -8.31 -13.33 6.57
CA ALA A 220 -8.12 -14.72 6.92
C ALA A 220 -7.25 -14.88 8.18
N ALA A 221 -6.29 -13.97 8.37
CA ALA A 221 -5.45 -13.88 9.55
C ALA A 221 -4.95 -12.45 9.75
N ILE A 222 -4.64 -12.09 11.00
CA ILE A 222 -4.04 -10.82 11.39
C ILE A 222 -2.83 -11.14 12.26
N VAL A 223 -1.67 -10.57 11.91
CA VAL A 223 -0.41 -10.72 12.64
C VAL A 223 0.20 -9.36 12.92
N SER A 224 1.02 -9.26 13.97
CA SER A 224 1.73 -8.02 14.28
C SER A 224 2.88 -7.73 13.31
N GLN A 225 3.52 -8.79 12.83
CA GLN A 225 4.64 -8.72 11.87
C GLN A 225 4.84 -10.07 11.20
N LEU A 226 5.64 -10.11 10.14
CA LEU A 226 5.89 -11.33 9.35
C LEU A 226 7.07 -12.18 9.86
N GLY A 227 7.60 -11.87 11.01
CA GLY A 227 8.64 -12.68 11.69
C GLY A 227 9.98 -12.02 11.83
#